data_2d4e27ecfa0de4b6d72e729401d07086
#
_entry.id   2d4e27ecfa0de4b6d72e729401d07086
#
_cell.length_a   1.000
_cell.length_b   1.000
_cell.length_c   1.000
_cell.angle_alpha   90.00
_cell.angle_beta   90.00
_cell.angle_gamma   90.00
#
_symmetry.space_group_name_H-M   'P 1'
#
loop_
_entity.id
_entity.type
_entity.pdbx_description
1 polymer ?
#
loop_
_entity_poly.entity_id
_entity_poly.type
_entity_poly.pdbx_seq_one_letter_code
_entity_poly.pdbx_strand_id
1 'polypeptide(L)'
;DVEINVEIRNHINIYSKIIPGPGGMPVGTAGKAMLLLSGGIDSPVAGWMTAKRGVVVDAVYFHAPPYTSERAKQKVVDLAKLVSKYSGPMRLYVVNFTEIQMYIYDKCPHDELTIIMRRYMMKIAEYFANKEKAQGLITGESIGQVASQTMQSLAATNEVCTMPVFRPVIAFDKQEIV
;
A
#
# COMPACT_ATOMS: atom_id res chain seq x y z
N ASP A 1 42.68 -12.63 -7.91
CA ASP A 1 42.81 -12.44 -6.45
C ASP A 1 41.45 -12.68 -5.82
N VAL A 2 41.43 -13.38 -4.67
CA VAL A 2 40.20 -13.63 -3.88
C VAL A 2 40.39 -12.95 -2.56
N GLU A 3 39.46 -12.05 -2.21
CA GLU A 3 39.42 -11.41 -0.89
C GLU A 3 38.72 -12.33 0.10
N ILE A 4 39.39 -12.62 1.22
CA ILE A 4 38.83 -13.42 2.31
C ILE A 4 38.56 -12.50 3.51
N ASN A 5 37.30 -12.42 3.89
CA ASN A 5 36.85 -11.66 5.05
C ASN A 5 36.71 -12.60 6.25
N VAL A 6 37.24 -12.17 7.41
CA VAL A 6 37.12 -12.89 8.68
C VAL A 6 36.43 -11.97 9.68
N GLU A 7 35.28 -12.39 10.17
CA GLU A 7 34.51 -11.68 11.19
C GLU A 7 34.51 -12.49 12.48
N ILE A 8 35.05 -11.92 13.56
CA ILE A 8 35.14 -12.56 14.87
C ILE A 8 34.14 -11.91 15.82
N ARG A 9 33.11 -12.67 16.21
CA ARG A 9 32.13 -12.31 17.22
C ARG A 9 31.96 -13.50 18.19
N ASN A 10 30.72 -13.88 18.57
CA ASN A 10 30.44 -15.12 19.30
C ASN A 10 30.79 -16.37 18.47
N HIS A 11 30.80 -16.24 17.18
CA HIS A 11 31.28 -17.23 16.20
C HIS A 11 32.26 -16.57 15.24
N ILE A 12 33.16 -17.37 14.66
CA ILE A 12 34.08 -16.91 13.62
C ILE A 12 33.43 -17.23 12.27
N ASN A 13 33.15 -16.19 11.48
CA ASN A 13 32.63 -16.33 10.13
C ASN A 13 33.75 -16.02 9.13
N ILE A 14 33.94 -16.91 8.14
CA ILE A 14 34.92 -16.74 7.08
C ILE A 14 34.15 -16.78 5.75
N TYR A 15 34.27 -15.73 4.93
CA TYR A 15 33.57 -15.63 3.66
C TYR A 15 34.38 -14.85 2.63
N SER A 16 34.16 -15.16 1.36
CA SER A 16 34.84 -14.51 0.22
C SER A 16 33.89 -13.70 -0.67
N LYS A 17 32.58 -13.73 -0.37
CA LYS A 17 31.58 -13.05 -1.19
C LYS A 17 30.54 -12.34 -0.30
N ILE A 18 30.33 -11.06 -0.61
CA ILE A 18 29.23 -10.26 -0.04
C ILE A 18 28.17 -10.11 -1.12
N ILE A 19 26.96 -10.58 -0.84
CA ILE A 19 25.81 -10.42 -1.74
C ILE A 19 24.96 -9.29 -1.17
N PRO A 20 24.85 -8.13 -1.86
CA PRO A 20 24.00 -7.04 -1.39
C PRO A 20 22.53 -7.47 -1.41
N GLY A 21 21.85 -7.24 -0.29
CA GLY A 21 20.42 -7.40 -0.17
C GLY A 21 19.67 -6.11 -0.52
N PRO A 22 18.32 -6.11 -0.48
CA PRO A 22 17.49 -4.92 -0.77
C PRO A 22 17.66 -3.81 0.28
N GLY A 23 18.38 -4.07 1.36
CA GLY A 23 18.53 -3.15 2.49
C GLY A 23 17.24 -2.95 3.28
N GLY A 24 17.25 -2.03 4.23
CA GLY A 24 16.10 -1.70 5.07
C GLY A 24 16.15 -2.38 6.44
N MET A 25 14.97 -2.58 7.04
CA MET A 25 14.81 -3.22 8.36
C MET A 25 14.08 -4.56 8.21
N PRO A 26 14.33 -5.53 9.08
CA PRO A 26 13.59 -6.79 9.07
C PRO A 26 12.08 -6.54 9.22
N VAL A 27 11.28 -7.17 8.37
CA VAL A 27 9.83 -7.04 8.39
C VAL A 27 9.28 -7.54 9.73
N GLY A 28 8.37 -6.77 10.32
CA GLY A 28 7.78 -7.03 11.64
C GLY A 28 8.40 -6.23 12.78
N THR A 29 9.54 -5.54 12.57
CA THR A 29 10.18 -4.74 13.61
C THR A 29 9.53 -3.38 13.86
N ALA A 30 8.74 -2.88 12.90
CA ALA A 30 8.12 -1.55 12.94
C ALA A 30 6.58 -1.58 12.93
N GLY A 31 5.98 -2.67 13.43
CA GLY A 31 4.53 -2.80 13.52
C GLY A 31 3.87 -3.25 12.22
N LYS A 32 2.57 -2.94 12.06
CA LYS A 32 1.72 -3.40 10.97
C LYS A 32 0.89 -2.26 10.38
N ALA A 33 0.68 -2.26 9.07
CA ALA A 33 -0.18 -1.31 8.38
C ALA A 33 -1.04 -1.98 7.30
N MET A 34 -2.14 -1.30 6.92
CA MET A 34 -3.07 -1.73 5.87
C MET A 34 -2.87 -0.88 4.62
N LEU A 35 -2.49 -1.52 3.52
CA LEU A 35 -2.29 -0.89 2.22
C LEU A 35 -3.60 -0.86 1.43
N LEU A 36 -4.00 0.31 0.95
CA LEU A 36 -5.03 0.43 -0.08
C LEU A 36 -4.36 0.10 -1.43
N LEU A 37 -4.45 -1.16 -1.85
CA LEU A 37 -3.81 -1.67 -3.06
C LEU A 37 -4.71 -1.48 -4.27
N SER A 38 -4.18 -0.92 -5.34
CA SER A 38 -4.87 -0.75 -6.62
C SER A 38 -4.12 -1.44 -7.76
N GLY A 39 -4.71 -1.45 -8.96
CA GLY A 39 -4.04 -1.96 -10.16
C GLY A 39 -3.04 -0.98 -10.81
N GLY A 40 -2.78 0.18 -10.19
CA GLY A 40 -1.76 1.14 -10.60
C GLY A 40 -0.36 0.78 -10.10
N ILE A 41 0.63 1.57 -10.51
CA ILE A 41 2.04 1.37 -10.11
C ILE A 41 2.34 1.93 -8.71
N ASP A 42 1.65 2.97 -8.29
CA ASP A 42 1.99 3.78 -7.11
C ASP A 42 1.76 3.01 -5.80
N SER A 43 0.61 2.34 -5.67
CA SER A 43 0.25 1.67 -4.41
C SER A 43 1.15 0.45 -4.09
N PRO A 44 1.56 -0.42 -5.04
CA PRO A 44 2.51 -1.48 -4.72
C PRO A 44 3.89 -0.93 -4.32
N VAL A 45 4.35 0.15 -4.95
CA VAL A 45 5.62 0.81 -4.58
C VAL A 45 5.53 1.40 -3.17
N ALA A 46 4.44 2.10 -2.84
CA ALA A 46 4.20 2.60 -1.49
C ALA A 46 4.20 1.48 -0.43
N GLY A 47 3.58 0.35 -0.75
CA GLY A 47 3.59 -0.85 0.10
C GLY A 47 5.01 -1.40 0.30
N TRP A 48 5.77 -1.55 -0.77
CA TRP A 48 7.16 -2.00 -0.71
C TRP A 48 8.06 -1.06 0.09
N MET A 49 7.96 0.26 -0.14
CA MET A 49 8.74 1.27 0.59
C MET A 49 8.49 1.20 2.09
N THR A 50 7.23 1.00 2.48
CA THR A 50 6.85 0.88 3.90
C THR A 50 7.34 -0.44 4.49
N ALA A 51 7.18 -1.56 3.78
CA ALA A 51 7.69 -2.87 4.20
C ALA A 51 9.21 -2.86 4.39
N LYS A 52 9.96 -2.18 3.50
CA LYS A 52 11.40 -1.98 3.61
C LYS A 52 11.82 -1.28 4.91
N ARG A 53 10.91 -0.55 5.56
CA ARG A 53 11.13 0.07 6.89
C ARG A 53 10.72 -0.83 8.05
N GLY A 54 10.49 -2.13 7.80
CA GLY A 54 10.20 -3.13 8.82
C GLY A 54 8.72 -3.30 9.15
N VAL A 55 7.81 -2.69 8.39
CA VAL A 55 6.35 -2.78 8.61
C VAL A 55 5.80 -4.05 7.97
N VAL A 56 4.99 -4.80 8.70
CA VAL A 56 4.13 -5.86 8.12
C VAL A 56 3.00 -5.19 7.35
N VAL A 57 2.82 -5.57 6.09
CA VAL A 57 1.81 -4.96 5.21
C VAL A 57 0.76 -5.99 4.83
N ASP A 58 -0.49 -5.77 5.25
CA ASP A 58 -1.67 -6.39 4.67
C ASP A 58 -2.33 -5.41 3.70
N ALA A 59 -3.19 -5.87 2.80
CA ALA A 59 -3.78 -5.03 1.78
C ALA A 59 -5.30 -5.18 1.68
N VAL A 60 -5.97 -4.10 1.27
CA VAL A 60 -7.38 -4.07 0.88
C VAL A 60 -7.51 -3.56 -0.55
N TYR A 61 -8.33 -4.24 -1.34
CA TYR A 61 -8.66 -3.89 -2.72
C TYR A 61 -10.18 -3.74 -2.87
N PHE A 62 -10.60 -2.69 -3.54
CA PHE A 62 -12.01 -2.40 -3.81
C PHE A 62 -12.36 -2.84 -5.23
N HIS A 63 -13.19 -3.89 -5.33
CA HIS A 63 -13.65 -4.47 -6.58
C HIS A 63 -15.12 -4.12 -6.79
N ALA A 64 -15.46 -3.58 -7.95
CA ALA A 64 -16.82 -3.14 -8.26
C ALA A 64 -17.33 -3.74 -9.59
N PRO A 65 -17.62 -5.06 -9.65
CA PRO A 65 -18.20 -5.65 -10.84
C PRO A 65 -19.62 -5.11 -11.12
N PRO A 66 -20.03 -4.91 -12.39
CA PRO A 66 -19.28 -5.17 -13.61
C PRO A 66 -18.35 -4.02 -14.05
N TYR A 67 -18.25 -2.93 -13.29
CA TYR A 67 -17.45 -1.74 -13.63
C TYR A 67 -15.93 -2.00 -13.58
N THR A 68 -15.50 -2.95 -12.73
CA THR A 68 -14.12 -3.46 -12.73
C THR A 68 -14.13 -4.93 -13.15
N SER A 69 -13.25 -5.26 -14.12
CA SER A 69 -13.18 -6.63 -14.67
C SER A 69 -12.44 -7.59 -13.72
N GLU A 70 -12.70 -8.90 -13.87
CA GLU A 70 -11.93 -9.95 -13.17
C GLU A 70 -10.43 -9.88 -13.54
N ARG A 71 -10.08 -9.44 -14.76
CA ARG A 71 -8.69 -9.22 -15.15
C ARG A 71 -8.04 -8.12 -14.31
N ALA A 72 -8.77 -7.05 -13.99
CA ALA A 72 -8.27 -5.98 -13.10
C ALA A 72 -8.02 -6.51 -11.69
N LYS A 73 -8.92 -7.34 -11.17
CA LYS A 73 -8.74 -8.02 -9.88
C LYS A 73 -7.53 -8.95 -9.89
N GLN A 74 -7.39 -9.78 -10.95
CA GLN A 74 -6.24 -10.67 -11.07
C GLN A 74 -4.92 -9.89 -11.08
N LYS A 75 -4.86 -8.76 -11.78
CA LYS A 75 -3.68 -7.86 -11.76
C LYS A 75 -3.32 -7.43 -10.33
N VAL A 76 -4.31 -7.07 -9.51
CA VAL A 76 -4.06 -6.66 -8.11
C VAL A 76 -3.53 -7.84 -7.29
N VAL A 77 -4.06 -9.04 -7.50
CA VAL A 77 -3.55 -10.27 -6.86
C VAL A 77 -2.08 -10.49 -7.24
N ASP A 78 -1.72 -10.32 -8.51
CA ASP A 78 -0.35 -10.50 -8.98
C ASP A 78 0.59 -9.42 -8.43
N LEU A 79 0.14 -8.17 -8.32
CA LEU A 79 0.88 -7.10 -7.65
C LEU A 79 1.10 -7.40 -6.16
N ALA A 80 0.08 -7.90 -5.45
CA ALA A 80 0.21 -8.32 -4.06
C ALA A 80 1.26 -9.43 -3.90
N LYS A 81 1.28 -10.43 -4.80
CA LYS A 81 2.31 -11.47 -4.84
C LYS A 81 3.70 -10.92 -5.08
N LEU A 82 3.85 -9.90 -5.95
CA LEU A 82 5.13 -9.26 -6.18
C LEU A 82 5.64 -8.53 -4.94
N VAL A 83 4.79 -7.75 -4.29
CA VAL A 83 5.15 -7.06 -3.04
C VAL A 83 5.49 -8.06 -1.95
N SER A 84 4.74 -9.16 -1.83
CA SER A 84 4.95 -10.18 -0.79
C SER A 84 6.30 -10.90 -0.88
N LYS A 85 6.96 -10.90 -2.05
CA LYS A 85 8.33 -11.44 -2.18
C LYS A 85 9.35 -10.68 -1.31
N TYR A 86 9.06 -9.42 -1.01
CA TYR A 86 9.94 -8.53 -0.23
C TYR A 86 9.38 -8.24 1.17
N SER A 87 8.06 -8.19 1.31
CA SER A 87 7.39 -7.86 2.58
C SER A 87 7.01 -9.09 3.42
N GLY A 88 7.26 -10.30 2.91
CA GLY A 88 6.74 -11.52 3.53
C GLY A 88 5.24 -11.74 3.24
N PRO A 89 4.62 -12.74 3.91
CA PRO A 89 3.21 -13.08 3.66
C PRO A 89 2.29 -11.87 3.86
N MET A 90 1.38 -11.66 2.89
CA MET A 90 0.42 -10.56 2.86
C MET A 90 -1.00 -11.12 2.76
N ARG A 91 -1.93 -10.64 3.58
CA ARG A 91 -3.37 -10.86 3.40
C ARG A 91 -3.91 -9.81 2.46
N LEU A 92 -4.69 -10.23 1.46
CA LEU A 92 -5.40 -9.34 0.55
C LEU A 92 -6.91 -9.47 0.78
N TYR A 93 -7.53 -8.41 1.31
CA TYR A 93 -8.98 -8.30 1.44
C TYR A 93 -9.56 -7.73 0.15
N VAL A 94 -10.43 -8.48 -0.50
CA VAL A 94 -11.17 -8.03 -1.69
C VAL A 94 -12.56 -7.64 -1.26
N VAL A 95 -12.85 -6.34 -1.30
CA VAL A 95 -14.14 -5.77 -0.90
C VAL A 95 -15.01 -5.57 -2.13
N ASN A 96 -16.21 -6.13 -2.16
CA ASN A 96 -17.19 -5.78 -3.17
C ASN A 96 -17.72 -4.37 -2.89
N PHE A 97 -17.38 -3.43 -3.77
CA PHE A 97 -17.72 -2.02 -3.61
C PHE A 97 -18.89 -1.57 -4.50
N THR A 98 -19.49 -2.48 -5.26
CA THR A 98 -20.51 -2.15 -6.27
C THR A 98 -21.70 -1.43 -5.68
N GLU A 99 -22.31 -1.98 -4.62
CA GLU A 99 -23.51 -1.39 -4.02
C GLU A 99 -23.23 -0.02 -3.43
N ILE A 100 -22.08 0.14 -2.76
CA ILE A 100 -21.66 1.43 -2.19
C ILE A 100 -21.43 2.45 -3.32
N GLN A 101 -20.76 2.05 -4.39
CA GLN A 101 -20.50 2.91 -5.55
C GLN A 101 -21.80 3.37 -6.21
N MET A 102 -22.75 2.46 -6.42
CA MET A 102 -24.05 2.77 -7.00
C MET A 102 -24.87 3.69 -6.11
N TYR A 103 -24.87 3.45 -4.79
CA TYR A 103 -25.55 4.32 -3.84
C TYR A 103 -24.98 5.74 -3.84
N ILE A 104 -23.64 5.87 -3.85
CA ILE A 104 -22.99 7.18 -3.94
C ILE A 104 -23.34 7.88 -5.25
N TYR A 105 -23.33 7.15 -6.36
CA TYR A 105 -23.67 7.68 -7.68
C TYR A 105 -25.11 8.24 -7.73
N ASP A 106 -26.06 7.55 -7.07
CA ASP A 106 -27.48 7.95 -7.03
C ASP A 106 -27.76 9.12 -6.05
N LYS A 107 -27.02 9.22 -4.95
CA LYS A 107 -27.33 10.12 -3.84
C LYS A 107 -26.43 11.34 -3.69
N CYS A 108 -25.27 11.36 -4.35
CA CYS A 108 -24.27 12.40 -4.11
C CYS A 108 -24.04 13.28 -5.36
N PRO A 109 -23.55 14.51 -5.18
CA PRO A 109 -23.18 15.37 -6.29
C PRO A 109 -22.13 14.72 -7.19
N HIS A 110 -22.33 14.81 -8.51
CA HIS A 110 -21.49 14.09 -9.48
C HIS A 110 -20.04 14.58 -9.55
N ASP A 111 -19.79 15.84 -9.25
CA ASP A 111 -18.47 16.46 -9.19
C ASP A 111 -17.66 16.02 -7.94
N GLU A 112 -18.34 15.54 -6.89
CA GLU A 112 -17.73 15.08 -5.65
C GLU A 112 -17.61 13.55 -5.53
N LEU A 113 -18.15 12.79 -6.47
CA LEU A 113 -18.23 11.31 -6.39
C LEU A 113 -16.90 10.65 -6.05
N THR A 114 -15.82 11.08 -6.70
CA THR A 114 -14.50 10.49 -6.48
C THR A 114 -14.01 10.68 -5.05
N ILE A 115 -14.19 11.87 -4.49
CA ILE A 115 -13.76 12.17 -3.13
C ILE A 115 -14.62 11.42 -2.11
N ILE A 116 -15.94 11.38 -2.34
CA ILE A 116 -16.87 10.65 -1.47
C ILE A 116 -16.55 9.15 -1.48
N MET A 117 -16.37 8.53 -2.66
CA MET A 117 -15.96 7.12 -2.76
C MET A 117 -14.66 6.85 -2.00
N ARG A 118 -13.67 7.74 -2.13
CA ARG A 118 -12.38 7.59 -1.42
C ARG A 118 -12.55 7.69 0.09
N ARG A 119 -13.43 8.56 0.59
CA ARG A 119 -13.75 8.65 2.03
C ARG A 119 -14.31 7.31 2.53
N TYR A 120 -15.23 6.68 1.80
CA TYR A 120 -15.74 5.34 2.15
C TYR A 120 -14.65 4.27 2.08
N MET A 121 -13.81 4.28 1.04
CA MET A 121 -12.68 3.35 0.94
C MET A 121 -11.72 3.48 2.11
N MET A 122 -11.40 4.70 2.53
CA MET A 122 -10.54 4.94 3.71
C MET A 122 -11.17 4.41 4.99
N LYS A 123 -12.48 4.65 5.23
CA LYS A 123 -13.21 4.09 6.39
C LYS A 123 -13.21 2.57 6.41
N ILE A 124 -13.45 1.93 5.27
CA ILE A 124 -13.46 0.48 5.15
C ILE A 124 -12.05 -0.08 5.36
N ALA A 125 -11.03 0.59 4.82
CA ALA A 125 -9.63 0.20 5.04
C ALA A 125 -9.26 0.30 6.53
N GLU A 126 -9.69 1.35 7.23
CA GLU A 126 -9.50 1.51 8.68
C GLU A 126 -10.21 0.41 9.48
N TYR A 127 -11.40 -0.01 9.07
CA TYR A 127 -12.09 -1.15 9.69
C TYR A 127 -11.24 -2.44 9.60
N PHE A 128 -10.72 -2.76 8.42
CA PHE A 128 -9.84 -3.92 8.25
C PHE A 128 -8.50 -3.76 8.98
N ALA A 129 -7.94 -2.55 9.00
CA ALA A 129 -6.74 -2.25 9.77
C ALA A 129 -6.94 -2.55 11.26
N ASN A 130 -8.04 -2.08 11.85
CA ASN A 130 -8.38 -2.35 13.25
C ASN A 130 -8.59 -3.85 13.50
N LYS A 131 -9.30 -4.55 12.62
CA LYS A 131 -9.51 -6.00 12.69
C LYS A 131 -8.19 -6.77 12.72
N GLU A 132 -7.22 -6.33 11.94
CA GLU A 132 -5.89 -6.94 11.82
C GLU A 132 -4.87 -6.37 12.82
N LYS A 133 -5.29 -5.49 13.71
CA LYS A 133 -4.43 -4.79 14.69
C LYS A 133 -3.32 -3.98 14.01
N ALA A 134 -3.57 -3.47 12.82
CA ALA A 134 -2.67 -2.55 12.15
C ALA A 134 -2.78 -1.15 12.78
N GLN A 135 -1.69 -0.39 12.71
CA GLN A 135 -1.52 0.89 13.41
C GLN A 135 -1.56 2.09 12.45
N GLY A 136 -1.83 1.84 11.16
CA GLY A 136 -1.94 2.87 10.15
C GLY A 136 -2.36 2.34 8.80
N LEU A 137 -2.73 3.27 7.92
CA LEU A 137 -3.05 3.02 6.52
C LEU A 137 -1.88 3.42 5.64
N ILE A 138 -1.76 2.79 4.47
CA ILE A 138 -0.78 3.15 3.43
C ILE A 138 -1.55 3.42 2.15
N THR A 139 -1.26 4.53 1.49
CA THR A 139 -1.79 4.86 0.16
C THR A 139 -0.67 5.21 -0.82
N GLY A 140 -0.91 4.94 -2.11
CA GLY A 140 -0.01 5.33 -3.20
C GLY A 140 -0.39 6.69 -3.79
N GLU A 141 -0.83 7.65 -2.98
CA GLU A 141 -1.19 8.98 -3.43
C GLU A 141 0.04 9.84 -3.66
N SER A 142 0.03 10.61 -4.77
CA SER A 142 1.03 11.63 -5.09
C SER A 142 0.35 12.96 -5.39
N ILE A 143 0.88 14.07 -4.88
CA ILE A 143 0.27 15.40 -5.04
C ILE A 143 0.25 15.79 -6.51
N GLY A 144 -0.92 16.21 -6.99
CA GLY A 144 -1.09 16.77 -8.34
C GLY A 144 -1.04 15.74 -9.47
N GLN A 145 -0.88 14.44 -9.19
CA GLN A 145 -0.82 13.40 -10.22
C GLN A 145 -2.16 13.21 -10.94
N VAL A 146 -3.27 13.35 -10.23
CA VAL A 146 -4.63 13.35 -10.76
C VAL A 146 -5.48 14.39 -10.02
N ALA A 147 -6.61 14.79 -10.62
CA ALA A 147 -7.49 15.84 -10.09
C ALA A 147 -7.97 15.59 -8.65
N SER A 148 -8.11 14.33 -8.23
CA SER A 148 -8.49 13.95 -6.87
C SER A 148 -7.33 13.89 -5.87
N GLN A 149 -6.12 14.28 -6.26
CA GLN A 149 -4.93 14.27 -5.41
C GLN A 149 -4.38 15.70 -5.17
N THR A 150 -5.28 16.67 -5.06
CA THR A 150 -4.97 18.00 -4.55
C THR A 150 -4.83 17.98 -3.03
N MET A 151 -4.20 18.98 -2.44
CA MET A 151 -4.08 19.12 -0.98
C MET A 151 -5.45 19.11 -0.29
N GLN A 152 -6.43 19.82 -0.87
CA GLN A 152 -7.81 19.85 -0.36
C GLN A 152 -8.46 18.46 -0.40
N SER A 153 -8.33 17.74 -1.52
CA SER A 153 -8.86 16.39 -1.68
C SER A 153 -8.22 15.39 -0.72
N LEU A 154 -6.89 15.51 -0.51
CA LEU A 154 -6.16 14.69 0.44
C LEU A 154 -6.59 14.98 1.89
N ALA A 155 -6.79 16.23 2.24
CA ALA A 155 -7.31 16.62 3.56
C ALA A 155 -8.72 16.04 3.79
N ALA A 156 -9.63 16.21 2.82
CA ALA A 156 -10.99 15.69 2.89
C ALA A 156 -11.05 14.16 3.02
N THR A 157 -10.18 13.42 2.33
CA THR A 157 -10.12 11.95 2.45
C THR A 157 -9.46 11.51 3.75
N ASN A 158 -8.50 12.29 4.28
CA ASN A 158 -7.82 11.98 5.53
C ASN A 158 -8.72 12.20 6.77
N GLU A 159 -9.61 13.20 6.72
CA GLU A 159 -10.49 13.58 7.82
C GLU A 159 -11.32 12.43 8.40
N VAL A 160 -11.67 11.43 7.56
CA VAL A 160 -12.47 10.28 8.02
C VAL A 160 -11.66 9.21 8.74
N CYS A 161 -10.35 9.32 8.78
CA CYS A 161 -9.46 8.36 9.44
C CYS A 161 -9.07 8.84 10.83
N THR A 162 -9.03 7.91 11.78
CA THR A 162 -8.56 8.17 13.16
C THR A 162 -7.13 7.70 13.36
N MET A 163 -6.61 6.85 12.46
CA MET A 163 -5.23 6.37 12.49
C MET A 163 -4.34 7.11 11.46
N PRO A 164 -3.01 7.07 11.62
CA PRO A 164 -2.07 7.65 10.67
C PRO A 164 -2.25 7.09 9.26
N VAL A 165 -2.15 7.98 8.25
CA VAL A 165 -2.16 7.61 6.83
C VAL A 165 -0.79 7.92 6.25
N PHE A 166 -0.04 6.88 5.91
CA PHE A 166 1.29 6.97 5.32
C PHE A 166 1.20 7.06 3.80
N ARG A 167 1.93 8.02 3.22
CA ARG A 167 1.97 8.30 1.78
C ARG A 167 3.42 8.33 1.30
N PRO A 168 4.08 7.17 1.18
CA PRO A 168 5.53 7.13 0.89
C PRO A 168 5.93 7.80 -0.42
N VAL A 169 5.02 7.83 -1.41
CA VAL A 169 5.26 8.40 -2.76
C VAL A 169 4.61 9.77 -2.96
N ILE A 170 4.24 10.47 -1.87
CA ILE A 170 3.45 11.71 -1.93
C ILE A 170 4.07 12.82 -2.78
N ALA A 171 5.39 12.90 -2.84
CA ALA A 171 6.14 13.90 -3.59
C ALA A 171 6.77 13.36 -4.89
N PHE A 172 6.54 12.09 -5.22
CA PHE A 172 7.14 11.45 -6.39
C PHE A 172 6.26 11.66 -7.62
N ASP A 173 6.88 11.92 -8.76
CA ASP A 173 6.22 11.81 -10.06
C ASP A 173 6.23 10.36 -10.57
N LYS A 174 5.60 10.13 -11.74
CA LYS A 174 5.53 8.77 -12.31
C LYS A 174 6.89 8.22 -12.74
N GLN A 175 7.85 9.06 -13.09
CA GLN A 175 9.18 8.63 -13.51
C GLN A 175 10.00 8.18 -12.30
N GLU A 176 9.79 8.83 -11.16
CA GLU A 176 10.46 8.48 -9.90
C GLU A 176 9.87 7.19 -9.27
N ILE A 177 8.60 6.84 -9.59
CA ILE A 177 7.94 5.65 -9.08
C ILE A 177 8.31 4.40 -9.90
N VAL A 178 8.61 4.52 -11.18
CA VAL A 178 8.98 3.42 -12.09
C VAL A 178 10.46 3.12 -12.01
#